data_f4b326d83f934badbc887384ddcb7e92
#
_entry.id   f4b326d83f934badbc887384ddcb7e92
#
_cell.length_a   1.000
_cell.length_b   1.000
_cell.length_c   1.000
_cell.angle_alpha   90.00
_cell.angle_beta   90.00
_cell.angle_gamma   90.00
#
_symmetry.space_group_name_H-M   'P 1'
#
loop_
_entity.id
_entity.type
_entity.pdbx_description
1 polymer ?
#
loop_
_entity_poly.entity_id
_entity_poly.type
_entity_poly.pdbx_seq_one_letter_code
_entity_poly.pdbx_strand_id
1 'polypeptide(L)'
;PMDASLYARQTAARVESLPSSLRSLWDLLGSDEVRVNAAPPAEPTELWALLDAMDPESARRWHYRDPRPLYRSLRILYDTGIPQSAWLHAQDEQDRSYSTSTEAPRRLLFWVWSGRDALNERLNARIKTMVDRGLLSEIRALREIATRHGTGQAAAATTDYTRGIFQAIGYKEFDAYLT
;
A
#
# COMPACT_ATOMS: atom_id res chain seq x y z
N PRO A 1 -12.95 -9.72 -19.43
CA PRO A 1 -12.95 -10.79 -18.42
C PRO A 1 -11.50 -11.23 -18.18
N MET A 2 -11.12 -11.30 -16.89
CA MET A 2 -9.78 -11.75 -16.51
C MET A 2 -9.55 -13.20 -16.94
N ASP A 3 -8.47 -13.47 -17.66
CA ASP A 3 -8.07 -14.84 -18.00
C ASP A 3 -7.21 -15.43 -16.86
N ALA A 4 -7.87 -16.10 -15.91
CA ALA A 4 -7.22 -16.71 -14.76
C ALA A 4 -6.15 -17.75 -15.16
N SER A 5 -6.33 -18.44 -16.29
CA SER A 5 -5.39 -19.46 -16.77
C SER A 5 -4.08 -18.84 -17.27
N LEU A 6 -4.15 -17.68 -17.88
CA LEU A 6 -2.99 -16.92 -18.32
C LEU A 6 -2.18 -16.42 -17.11
N TYR A 7 -2.85 -15.84 -16.11
CA TYR A 7 -2.18 -15.37 -14.90
C TYR A 7 -1.53 -16.51 -14.11
N ALA A 8 -2.21 -17.64 -13.96
CA ALA A 8 -1.65 -18.81 -13.27
C ALA A 8 -0.36 -19.30 -13.95
N ARG A 9 -0.33 -19.37 -15.29
CA ARG A 9 0.88 -19.72 -16.05
C ARG A 9 2.01 -18.70 -15.87
N GLN A 10 1.69 -17.42 -15.91
CA GLN A 10 2.68 -16.35 -15.68
C GLN A 10 3.24 -16.40 -14.25
N THR A 11 2.39 -16.65 -13.27
CA THR A 11 2.80 -16.80 -11.86
C THR A 11 3.72 -18.01 -11.69
N ALA A 12 3.37 -19.16 -12.28
CA ALA A 12 4.23 -20.34 -12.25
C ALA A 12 5.61 -20.09 -12.88
N ALA A 13 5.66 -19.45 -14.04
CA ALA A 13 6.93 -19.09 -14.69
C ALA A 13 7.77 -18.13 -13.85
N ARG A 14 7.14 -17.16 -13.18
CA ARG A 14 7.84 -16.26 -12.26
C ARG A 14 8.39 -17.01 -11.05
N VAL A 15 7.62 -17.92 -10.45
CA VAL A 15 8.07 -18.76 -9.34
C VAL A 15 9.30 -19.58 -9.75
N GLU A 16 9.33 -20.14 -10.95
CA GLU A 16 10.49 -20.88 -11.45
C GLU A 16 11.74 -20.01 -11.61
N SER A 17 11.58 -18.73 -11.89
CA SER A 17 12.68 -17.77 -12.03
C SER A 17 13.16 -17.15 -10.74
N LEU A 18 12.48 -17.39 -9.61
CA LEU A 18 12.85 -16.83 -8.31
C LEU A 18 14.21 -17.35 -7.83
N PRO A 19 15.02 -16.48 -7.18
CA PRO A 19 16.17 -16.91 -6.38
C PRO A 19 15.77 -17.94 -5.32
N SER A 20 16.68 -18.82 -4.95
CA SER A 20 16.40 -19.94 -4.00
C SER A 20 15.81 -19.46 -2.67
N SER A 21 16.32 -18.33 -2.12
CA SER A 21 15.80 -17.75 -0.88
C SER A 21 14.35 -17.31 -0.98
N LEU A 22 13.98 -16.62 -2.06
CA LEU A 22 12.60 -16.18 -2.29
C LEU A 22 11.67 -17.35 -2.66
N ARG A 23 12.19 -18.37 -3.32
CA ARG A 23 11.44 -19.59 -3.61
C ARG A 23 11.07 -20.33 -2.32
N SER A 24 12.03 -20.49 -1.39
CA SER A 24 11.75 -21.10 -0.07
C SER A 24 10.67 -20.30 0.69
N LEU A 25 10.70 -18.99 0.62
CA LEU A 25 9.67 -18.15 1.22
C LEU A 25 8.31 -18.33 0.53
N TRP A 26 8.29 -18.44 -0.80
CA TRP A 26 7.08 -18.73 -1.56
C TRP A 26 6.45 -20.06 -1.14
N ASP A 27 7.25 -21.12 -1.04
CA ASP A 27 6.80 -22.44 -0.63
C ASP A 27 6.26 -22.42 0.81
N LEU A 28 6.87 -21.63 1.69
CA LEU A 28 6.44 -21.45 3.07
C LEU A 28 5.03 -20.83 3.17
N LEU A 29 4.65 -19.95 2.23
CA LEU A 29 3.30 -19.39 2.19
C LEU A 29 2.21 -20.47 2.07
N GLY A 30 2.52 -21.62 1.48
CA GLY A 30 1.62 -22.74 1.32
C GLY A 30 1.48 -23.64 2.55
N SER A 31 2.33 -23.47 3.56
CA SER A 31 2.31 -24.32 4.76
C SER A 31 1.04 -24.12 5.59
N ASP A 32 0.54 -25.19 6.20
CA ASP A 32 -0.66 -25.13 7.03
C ASP A 32 -0.46 -24.26 8.28
N GLU A 33 0.74 -24.20 8.81
CA GLU A 33 1.10 -23.38 9.96
C GLU A 33 0.92 -21.88 9.67
N VAL A 34 1.37 -21.43 8.52
CA VAL A 34 1.25 -20.04 8.06
C VAL A 34 -0.21 -19.70 7.72
N ARG A 35 -0.96 -20.67 7.19
CA ARG A 35 -2.39 -20.50 6.87
C ARG A 35 -3.25 -20.32 8.10
N VAL A 36 -2.98 -21.10 9.16
CA VAL A 36 -3.76 -21.07 10.40
C VAL A 36 -3.47 -19.82 11.23
N ASN A 37 -2.22 -19.44 11.37
CA ASN A 37 -1.81 -18.34 12.24
C ASN A 37 -2.04 -16.94 11.65
N ALA A 38 -2.28 -16.84 10.34
CA ALA A 38 -2.44 -15.58 9.60
C ALA A 38 -1.33 -14.54 9.87
N ALA A 39 -0.22 -14.98 10.47
CA ALA A 39 0.95 -14.14 10.75
C ALA A 39 1.92 -14.17 9.56
N PRO A 40 2.57 -13.05 9.26
CA PRO A 40 3.61 -13.03 8.24
C PRO A 40 4.74 -14.01 8.58
N PRO A 41 5.14 -14.89 7.65
CA PRO A 41 6.12 -15.95 7.90
C PRO A 41 7.58 -15.49 7.86
N ALA A 42 7.83 -14.22 7.52
CA ALA A 42 9.17 -13.67 7.30
C ALA A 42 9.23 -12.18 7.62
N GLU A 43 10.45 -11.66 7.62
CA GLU A 43 10.69 -10.23 7.79
C GLU A 43 10.04 -9.40 6.68
N PRO A 44 9.56 -8.18 6.98
CA PRO A 44 8.84 -7.35 6.02
C PRO A 44 9.65 -7.08 4.74
N THR A 45 10.96 -6.93 4.85
CA THR A 45 11.86 -6.69 3.70
C THR A 45 11.94 -7.87 2.75
N GLU A 46 11.88 -9.09 3.28
CA GLU A 46 11.87 -10.32 2.48
C GLU A 46 10.52 -10.50 1.79
N LEU A 47 9.42 -10.24 2.51
CA LEU A 47 8.07 -10.23 1.94
C LEU A 47 7.96 -9.20 0.82
N TRP A 48 8.55 -8.01 1.01
CA TRP A 48 8.55 -6.98 -0.01
C TRP A 48 9.36 -7.41 -1.24
N ALA A 49 10.54 -7.99 -1.05
CA ALA A 49 11.37 -8.49 -2.15
C ALA A 49 10.67 -9.60 -2.95
N LEU A 50 9.98 -10.50 -2.27
CA LEU A 50 9.18 -11.53 -2.93
C LEU A 50 8.00 -10.90 -3.69
N LEU A 51 7.30 -9.95 -3.09
CA LEU A 51 6.18 -9.25 -3.75
C LEU A 51 6.66 -8.45 -4.96
N ASP A 52 7.82 -7.78 -4.87
CA ASP A 52 8.38 -7.03 -6.00
C ASP A 52 8.78 -7.93 -7.16
N ALA A 53 9.28 -9.12 -6.89
CA ALA A 53 9.56 -10.13 -7.92
C ALA A 53 8.29 -10.67 -8.59
N MET A 54 7.20 -10.82 -7.82
CA MET A 54 5.98 -11.48 -8.28
C MET A 54 4.92 -10.49 -8.82
N ASP A 55 4.76 -9.34 -8.18
CA ASP A 55 3.80 -8.26 -8.51
C ASP A 55 4.40 -6.90 -8.18
N PRO A 56 5.29 -6.36 -9.05
CA PRO A 56 5.99 -5.11 -8.81
C PRO A 56 5.06 -3.91 -8.63
N GLU A 57 3.89 -3.94 -9.22
CA GLU A 57 2.91 -2.86 -9.11
C GLU A 57 2.33 -2.81 -7.70
N SER A 58 1.94 -3.94 -7.14
CA SER A 58 1.48 -4.03 -5.75
C SER A 58 2.60 -3.70 -4.76
N ALA A 59 3.85 -4.13 -5.02
CA ALA A 59 4.99 -3.83 -4.16
C ALA A 59 5.24 -2.32 -4.02
N ARG A 60 5.07 -1.56 -5.11
CA ARG A 60 5.23 -0.09 -5.11
C ARG A 60 4.17 0.66 -4.31
N ARG A 61 3.03 0.04 -4.04
CA ARG A 61 1.93 0.64 -3.26
C ARG A 61 2.18 0.59 -1.76
N TRP A 62 2.94 -0.42 -1.29
CA TRP A 62 3.10 -0.71 0.13
C TRP A 62 4.48 -0.31 0.62
N HIS A 63 4.52 0.15 1.88
CA HIS A 63 5.80 0.40 2.52
C HIS A 63 6.51 -0.93 2.81
N TYR A 64 7.80 -1.02 2.49
CA TYR A 64 8.59 -2.25 2.59
C TYR A 64 8.74 -2.80 4.03
N ARG A 65 8.40 -2.01 5.06
CA ARG A 65 8.38 -2.43 6.47
C ARG A 65 6.98 -2.72 7.01
N ASP A 66 5.94 -2.63 6.20
CA ASP A 66 4.58 -2.97 6.63
C ASP A 66 4.24 -4.41 6.22
N PRO A 67 4.35 -5.39 7.15
CA PRO A 67 4.19 -6.79 6.79
C PRO A 67 2.76 -7.17 6.42
N ARG A 68 1.75 -6.47 6.96
CA ARG A 68 0.34 -6.87 6.79
C ARG A 68 -0.13 -6.76 5.34
N PRO A 69 -0.02 -5.59 4.65
CA PRO A 69 -0.44 -5.49 3.27
C PRO A 69 0.45 -6.31 2.32
N LEU A 70 1.76 -6.41 2.59
CA LEU A 70 2.68 -7.24 1.81
C LEU A 70 2.25 -8.70 1.84
N TYR A 71 2.07 -9.25 3.04
CA TYR A 71 1.65 -10.63 3.22
C TYR A 71 0.26 -10.89 2.61
N ARG A 72 -0.68 -9.96 2.77
CA ARG A 72 -2.02 -10.09 2.17
C ARG A 72 -1.95 -10.16 0.65
N SER A 73 -1.14 -9.32 0.00
CA SER A 73 -0.97 -9.32 -1.45
C SER A 73 -0.37 -10.63 -1.95
N LEU A 74 0.65 -11.15 -1.23
CA LEU A 74 1.27 -12.44 -1.53
C LEU A 74 0.29 -13.60 -1.34
N ARG A 75 -0.54 -13.56 -0.30
CA ARG A 75 -1.58 -14.57 -0.06
C ARG A 75 -2.61 -14.61 -1.18
N ILE A 76 -3.09 -13.45 -1.63
CA ILE A 76 -4.02 -13.36 -2.76
C ILE A 76 -3.39 -14.01 -4.00
N LEU A 77 -2.14 -13.67 -4.28
CA LEU A 77 -1.42 -14.22 -5.42
C LEU A 77 -1.24 -15.74 -5.30
N TYR A 78 -0.83 -16.21 -4.11
CA TYR A 78 -0.61 -17.63 -3.86
C TYR A 78 -1.90 -18.46 -4.01
N ASP A 79 -3.00 -17.99 -3.39
CA ASP A 79 -4.26 -18.72 -3.35
C ASP A 79 -5.02 -18.69 -4.70
N THR A 80 -4.86 -17.62 -5.49
CA THR A 80 -5.62 -17.42 -6.73
C THR A 80 -4.78 -17.57 -8.01
N GLY A 81 -3.46 -17.52 -7.90
CA GLY A 81 -2.56 -17.43 -9.04
C GLY A 81 -2.61 -16.09 -9.78
N ILE A 82 -3.39 -15.11 -9.29
CA ILE A 82 -3.64 -13.83 -9.94
C ILE A 82 -3.06 -12.70 -9.07
N PRO A 83 -2.19 -11.82 -9.61
CA PRO A 83 -1.65 -10.68 -8.87
C PRO A 83 -2.75 -9.75 -8.35
N GLN A 84 -2.53 -9.15 -7.18
CA GLN A 84 -3.49 -8.19 -6.63
C GLN A 84 -3.66 -6.97 -7.54
N SER A 85 -2.61 -6.53 -8.24
CA SER A 85 -2.69 -5.46 -9.24
C SER A 85 -3.72 -5.77 -10.32
N ALA A 86 -3.74 -7.00 -10.84
CA ALA A 86 -4.70 -7.42 -11.87
C ALA A 86 -6.15 -7.41 -11.35
N TRP A 87 -6.37 -7.81 -10.09
CA TRP A 87 -7.69 -7.71 -9.46
C TRP A 87 -8.17 -6.26 -9.36
N LEU A 88 -7.29 -5.35 -8.97
CA LEU A 88 -7.63 -3.93 -8.85
C LEU A 88 -7.93 -3.30 -10.21
N HIS A 89 -7.16 -3.61 -11.24
CA HIS A 89 -7.45 -3.16 -12.60
C HIS A 89 -8.82 -3.66 -13.09
N ALA A 90 -9.14 -4.92 -12.85
CA ALA A 90 -10.43 -5.48 -13.21
C ALA A 90 -11.59 -4.83 -12.44
N GLN A 91 -11.40 -4.47 -11.17
CA GLN A 91 -12.39 -3.74 -10.38
C GLN A 91 -12.59 -2.32 -10.92
N ASP A 92 -11.52 -1.62 -11.25
CA ASP A 92 -11.60 -0.27 -11.83
C ASP A 92 -12.35 -0.26 -13.18
N GLU A 93 -12.11 -1.25 -14.03
CA GLU A 93 -12.85 -1.43 -15.28
C GLU A 93 -14.33 -1.72 -15.03
N GLN A 94 -14.61 -2.57 -14.05
CA GLN A 94 -15.97 -2.95 -13.67
C GLN A 94 -16.73 -1.76 -13.08
N ASP A 95 -16.10 -0.98 -12.19
CA ASP A 95 -16.70 0.22 -11.60
C ASP A 95 -17.00 1.29 -12.66
N ARG A 96 -16.15 1.44 -13.66
CA ARG A 96 -16.44 2.31 -14.82
C ARG A 96 -17.66 1.83 -15.62
N SER A 97 -17.82 0.52 -15.77
CA SER A 97 -18.97 -0.07 -16.48
C SER A 97 -20.26 0.01 -15.66
N TYR A 98 -20.18 -0.17 -14.32
CA TYR A 98 -21.35 -0.06 -13.42
C TYR A 98 -21.86 1.39 -13.27
N SER A 99 -20.99 2.38 -13.44
CA SER A 99 -21.41 3.80 -13.44
C SER A 99 -22.39 4.13 -14.57
N THR A 100 -22.48 3.28 -15.57
CA THR A 100 -23.37 3.43 -16.75
C THR A 100 -24.56 2.46 -16.77
N SER A 101 -24.66 1.51 -15.81
CA SER A 101 -25.70 0.50 -15.81
C SER A 101 -26.89 0.87 -14.91
N THR A 102 -28.11 0.62 -15.41
CA THR A 102 -29.39 0.87 -14.72
C THR A 102 -29.68 -0.14 -13.59
N GLU A 103 -28.86 -1.19 -13.44
CA GLU A 103 -29.00 -2.27 -12.45
C GLU A 103 -28.05 -2.14 -11.25
N ALA A 104 -27.82 -0.93 -10.77
CA ALA A 104 -26.99 -0.74 -9.60
C ALA A 104 -27.67 -1.34 -8.34
N PRO A 105 -26.91 -2.06 -7.48
CA PRO A 105 -27.46 -2.61 -6.26
C PRO A 105 -28.00 -1.50 -5.35
N ARG A 106 -29.08 -1.76 -4.64
CA ARG A 106 -29.62 -0.81 -3.66
C ARG A 106 -28.55 -0.51 -2.61
N ARG A 107 -28.08 0.72 -2.58
CA ARG A 107 -27.07 1.18 -1.62
C ARG A 107 -27.73 2.11 -0.62
N LEU A 108 -27.50 1.88 0.68
CA LEU A 108 -27.85 2.81 1.75
C LEU A 108 -26.59 3.64 2.04
N LEU A 109 -26.70 4.94 1.81
CA LEU A 109 -25.64 5.89 2.10
C LEU A 109 -26.04 6.67 3.37
N PHE A 110 -25.23 6.57 4.41
CA PHE A 110 -25.38 7.36 5.62
C PHE A 110 -24.41 8.53 5.58
N TRP A 111 -24.92 9.74 5.57
CA TRP A 111 -24.12 10.93 5.70
C TRP A 111 -24.00 11.30 7.18
N VAL A 112 -22.82 11.08 7.76
CA VAL A 112 -22.53 11.52 9.14
C VAL A 112 -22.12 12.98 9.10
N TRP A 113 -22.93 13.84 9.69
CA TRP A 113 -22.69 15.28 9.73
C TRP A 113 -22.41 15.75 11.17
N SER A 114 -21.52 16.72 11.32
CA SER A 114 -21.26 17.42 12.57
C SER A 114 -21.29 18.92 12.32
N GLY A 115 -21.77 19.71 13.29
CA GLY A 115 -21.70 21.15 13.22
C GLY A 115 -20.27 21.62 13.02
N ARG A 116 -20.08 22.63 12.14
CA ARG A 116 -18.76 23.08 11.72
C ARG A 116 -17.88 23.52 12.90
N ASP A 117 -18.45 24.20 13.87
CA ASP A 117 -17.71 24.70 15.02
C ASP A 117 -17.22 23.56 15.91
N ALA A 118 -18.08 22.60 16.24
CA ALA A 118 -17.71 21.42 17.01
C ALA A 118 -16.68 20.54 16.27
N LEU A 119 -16.76 20.45 14.94
CA LEU A 119 -15.78 19.75 14.13
C LEU A 119 -14.43 20.47 14.15
N ASN A 120 -14.42 21.78 13.95
CA ASN A 120 -13.21 22.59 13.96
C ASN A 120 -12.49 22.56 15.32
N GLU A 121 -13.22 22.62 16.42
CA GLU A 121 -12.64 22.48 17.76
C GLU A 121 -11.91 21.14 17.93
N ARG A 122 -12.54 20.04 17.52
CA ARG A 122 -11.93 18.71 17.58
C ARG A 122 -10.71 18.57 16.67
N LEU A 123 -10.79 19.09 15.43
CA LEU A 123 -9.67 19.08 14.49
C LEU A 123 -8.50 19.90 15.01
N ASN A 124 -8.74 21.10 15.53
CA ASN A 124 -7.70 21.96 16.09
C ASN A 124 -7.06 21.32 17.33
N ALA A 125 -7.84 20.74 18.23
CA ALA A 125 -7.32 20.01 19.38
C ALA A 125 -6.45 18.82 18.96
N ARG A 126 -6.86 18.08 17.93
CA ARG A 126 -6.08 16.97 17.39
C ARG A 126 -4.76 17.43 16.79
N ILE A 127 -4.76 18.49 15.96
CA ILE A 127 -3.54 19.08 15.37
C ILE A 127 -2.59 19.53 16.48
N LYS A 128 -3.09 20.24 17.49
CA LYS A 128 -2.29 20.67 18.64
C LYS A 128 -1.62 19.48 19.32
N THR A 129 -2.39 18.43 19.58
CA THR A 129 -1.85 17.20 20.20
C THR A 129 -0.77 16.55 19.33
N MET A 130 -0.93 16.55 18.00
CA MET A 130 0.08 15.99 17.09
C MET A 130 1.37 16.82 17.11
N VAL A 131 1.26 18.14 17.10
CA VAL A 131 2.42 19.05 17.22
C VAL A 131 3.13 18.89 18.55
N ASP A 132 2.39 18.84 19.66
CA ASP A 132 2.93 18.66 21.02
C ASP A 132 3.63 17.29 21.17
N ARG A 133 3.21 16.28 20.42
CA ARG A 133 3.84 14.94 20.34
C ARG A 133 5.04 14.87 19.43
N GLY A 134 5.42 15.95 18.77
CA GLY A 134 6.64 16.02 17.98
C GLY A 134 6.47 15.85 16.48
N LEU A 135 5.25 16.02 15.92
CA LEU A 135 4.98 15.93 14.49
C LEU A 135 5.98 16.76 13.66
N LEU A 136 6.28 17.99 14.06
CA LEU A 136 7.19 18.86 13.31
C LEU A 136 8.63 18.34 13.29
N SER A 137 9.10 17.74 14.40
CA SER A 137 10.43 17.13 14.45
C SER A 137 10.51 15.86 13.60
N GLU A 138 9.44 15.08 13.58
CA GLU A 138 9.35 13.90 12.70
C GLU A 138 9.40 14.28 11.22
N ILE A 139 8.63 15.28 10.80
CA ILE A 139 8.63 15.75 9.41
C ILE A 139 10.02 16.27 9.02
N ARG A 140 10.70 17.04 9.88
CA ARG A 140 12.07 17.50 9.59
C ARG A 140 13.03 16.34 9.41
N ALA A 141 13.02 15.37 10.31
CA ALA A 141 13.88 14.20 10.22
C ALA A 141 13.65 13.40 8.93
N LEU A 142 12.40 13.25 8.52
CA LEU A 142 12.06 12.55 7.28
C LEU A 142 12.46 13.32 6.02
N ARG A 143 12.36 14.65 6.03
CA ARG A 143 12.90 15.49 4.94
C ARG A 143 14.42 15.35 4.83
N GLU A 144 15.14 15.33 5.94
CA GLU A 144 16.60 15.07 5.91
C GLU A 144 16.93 13.69 5.33
N ILE A 145 16.17 12.66 5.70
CA ILE A 145 16.35 11.32 5.14
C ILE A 145 16.08 11.32 3.63
N ALA A 146 15.00 11.94 3.19
CA ALA A 146 14.66 12.04 1.78
C ALA A 146 15.75 12.77 0.97
N THR A 147 16.33 13.84 1.54
CA THR A 147 17.40 14.60 0.90
C THR A 147 18.71 13.79 0.83
N ARG A 148 19.04 13.02 1.85
CA ARG A 148 20.27 12.18 1.88
C ARG A 148 20.19 11.00 0.92
N HIS A 149 19.01 10.43 0.71
CA HIS A 149 18.81 9.25 -0.15
C HIS A 149 18.35 9.60 -1.57
N GLY A 150 18.05 10.86 -1.83
CA GLY A 150 17.78 11.37 -3.17
C GLY A 150 19.06 11.33 -3.98
N THR A 151 19.12 10.44 -4.97
CA THR A 151 20.22 10.35 -5.94
C THR A 151 20.39 11.68 -6.66
N GLY A 152 21.33 12.47 -6.23
CA GLY A 152 22.20 13.42 -6.91
C GLY A 152 21.68 14.44 -7.94
N GLN A 153 20.39 14.55 -8.26
CA GLN A 153 19.94 15.46 -9.33
C GLN A 153 18.62 16.23 -9.09
N ALA A 154 18.09 16.25 -7.86
CA ALA A 154 16.87 17.00 -7.60
C ALA A 154 16.88 17.68 -6.21
N ALA A 155 17.84 18.55 -5.98
CA ALA A 155 17.82 19.49 -4.84
C ALA A 155 16.68 20.54 -4.94
N ALA A 156 15.79 20.39 -5.91
CA ALA A 156 14.61 21.23 -6.12
C ALA A 156 13.37 20.42 -6.57
N ALA A 157 13.42 19.09 -6.55
CA ALA A 157 12.27 18.29 -6.93
C ALA A 157 11.32 18.18 -5.74
N THR A 158 10.11 18.62 -5.94
CA THR A 158 8.97 18.49 -5.05
C THR A 158 8.90 17.08 -4.47
N THR A 159 8.90 16.98 -3.14
CA THR A 159 8.67 15.72 -2.43
C THR A 159 7.42 15.04 -2.99
N ASP A 160 7.56 13.79 -3.43
CA ASP A 160 6.41 13.04 -3.95
C ASP A 160 5.50 12.59 -2.79
N TYR A 161 4.47 13.38 -2.54
CA TYR A 161 3.48 13.10 -1.49
C TYR A 161 2.49 11.98 -1.86
N THR A 162 2.66 11.31 -2.99
CA THR A 162 1.78 10.21 -3.43
C THR A 162 2.30 8.84 -3.03
N ARG A 163 3.49 8.76 -2.40
CA ARG A 163 4.15 7.49 -2.11
C ARG A 163 4.63 7.36 -0.66
N GLY A 164 4.52 6.14 -0.15
CA GLY A 164 5.08 5.76 1.13
C GLY A 164 4.55 6.60 2.30
N ILE A 165 5.43 6.92 3.23
CA ILE A 165 5.10 7.67 4.44
C ILE A 165 4.67 9.11 4.17
N PHE A 166 5.09 9.69 3.04
CA PHE A 166 4.74 11.06 2.67
C PHE A 166 3.25 11.24 2.33
N GLN A 167 2.49 10.15 2.16
CA GLN A 167 1.03 10.19 2.05
C GLN A 167 0.32 10.46 3.39
N ALA A 168 1.04 10.36 4.50
CA ALA A 168 0.45 10.57 5.82
C ALA A 168 -0.03 12.01 6.00
N ILE A 169 -1.13 12.17 6.71
CA ILE A 169 -1.73 13.47 7.02
C ILE A 169 -0.70 14.33 7.77
N GLY A 170 -0.56 15.56 7.31
CA GLY A 170 0.32 16.56 7.92
C GLY A 170 1.62 16.81 7.15
N TYR A 171 2.12 15.84 6.38
CA TYR A 171 3.40 16.03 5.67
C TYR A 171 3.32 17.12 4.60
N LYS A 172 2.36 17.01 3.70
CA LYS A 172 2.13 18.00 2.65
C LYS A 172 1.73 19.37 3.20
N GLU A 173 0.86 19.36 4.21
CA GLU A 173 0.31 20.59 4.80
C GLU A 173 1.36 21.38 5.57
N PHE A 174 2.34 20.72 6.20
CA PHE A 174 3.42 21.37 6.93
C PHE A 174 4.65 21.69 6.07
N ASP A 175 4.71 21.24 4.83
CA ASP A 175 5.87 21.45 3.96
C ASP A 175 6.17 22.94 3.76
N ALA A 176 5.16 23.71 3.42
CA ALA A 176 5.29 25.15 3.25
C ALA A 176 5.65 25.91 4.55
N TYR A 177 5.33 25.34 5.71
CA TYR A 177 5.67 25.93 7.02
C TYR A 177 7.13 25.66 7.41
N LEU A 178 7.72 24.57 6.90
CA LEU A 178 9.07 24.13 7.23
C LEU A 178 10.13 24.58 6.20
N THR A 179 9.68 25.24 5.11
CA THR A 179 10.55 25.81 4.09
C THR A 179 10.95 27.21 4.49
#